data_545e0576371a26994c1c29f71930403d
#
_entry.id   545e0576371a26994c1c29f71930403d
#
_cell.length_a   1.000
_cell.length_b   1.000
_cell.length_c   1.000
_cell.angle_alpha   90.00
_cell.angle_beta   90.00
_cell.angle_gamma   90.00
#
_symmetry.space_group_name_H-M   'P 1'
#
loop_
_entity.id
_entity.type
_entity.pdbx_description
1 polymer ?
#
loop_
_entity_poly.entity_id
_entity_poly.type
_entity_poly.pdbx_seq_one_letter_code
_entity_poly.pdbx_strand_id
1 'polypeptide(L)'
;MLQNLPEALETPESNTAIQRMPGHQVRRLQQVAVALFAEALHPWDVTPVQYAVLATLEWHATISQTTLSALIAYDRATIGGVIDRLVAKGWLSRTLDPDDRRLRLLKLTPTGIDVLKHLHPLVQAVQERFLAPRAADERRRFEALCLKLLRHHAG
;
A
#
# COMPACT_ATOMS: atom_id res chain seq x y z
N MET A 1 -13.51 -3.87 -17.06
CA MET A 1 -14.40 -3.05 -16.21
C MET A 1 -13.87 -1.64 -15.93
N LEU A 2 -12.75 -1.22 -16.53
CA LEU A 2 -12.22 0.15 -16.47
C LEU A 2 -12.69 1.05 -17.66
N GLN A 3 -13.57 0.54 -18.52
CA GLN A 3 -14.12 1.29 -19.66
C GLN A 3 -15.17 2.34 -19.29
N ASN A 4 -15.51 2.48 -18.01
CA ASN A 4 -16.45 3.48 -17.51
C ASN A 4 -15.82 4.44 -16.49
N LEU A 5 -14.60 4.93 -16.73
CA LEU A 5 -14.27 6.25 -16.22
C LEU A 5 -15.19 7.21 -16.96
N PRO A 6 -16.05 7.96 -16.27
CA PRO A 6 -17.03 8.79 -16.96
C PRO A 6 -16.30 9.77 -17.89
N GLU A 7 -16.72 9.83 -19.13
CA GLU A 7 -16.37 10.82 -20.18
C GLU A 7 -16.44 12.28 -19.67
N ALA A 8 -17.10 12.47 -18.54
CA ALA A 8 -17.20 13.74 -17.79
C ALA A 8 -15.86 14.36 -17.35
N LEU A 9 -14.71 13.69 -17.56
CA LEU A 9 -13.39 14.24 -17.24
C LEU A 9 -12.78 15.05 -18.39
N GLU A 10 -13.35 14.98 -19.59
CA GLU A 10 -12.77 15.59 -20.80
C GLU A 10 -13.49 16.85 -21.29
N THR A 11 -14.64 17.20 -20.74
CA THR A 11 -15.34 18.43 -21.16
C THR A 11 -14.79 19.64 -20.39
N PRO A 12 -14.45 20.75 -21.07
CA PRO A 12 -13.97 21.98 -20.45
C PRO A 12 -14.91 22.56 -19.39
N GLU A 13 -16.21 22.26 -19.48
CA GLU A 13 -17.27 22.76 -18.59
C GLU A 13 -17.36 21.97 -17.26
N SER A 14 -16.82 20.74 -17.18
CA SER A 14 -16.84 19.94 -15.95
C SER A 14 -15.67 20.21 -15.00
N ASN A 15 -14.78 21.14 -15.35
CA ASN A 15 -13.58 21.45 -14.57
C ASN A 15 -13.93 22.36 -13.37
N THR A 16 -14.76 21.85 -12.47
CA THR A 16 -15.13 22.55 -11.24
C THR A 16 -13.89 22.83 -10.39
N ALA A 17 -13.92 23.92 -9.60
CA ALA A 17 -12.79 24.32 -8.75
C ALA A 17 -12.26 23.16 -7.88
N ILE A 18 -13.13 22.24 -7.45
CA ILE A 18 -12.76 21.07 -6.66
C ILE A 18 -11.83 20.10 -7.42
N GLN A 19 -12.00 19.93 -8.72
CA GLN A 19 -11.19 19.01 -9.53
C GLN A 19 -9.73 19.48 -9.66
N ARG A 20 -9.50 20.81 -9.50
CA ARG A 20 -8.18 21.42 -9.51
C ARG A 20 -7.49 21.39 -8.15
N MET A 21 -8.18 20.99 -7.08
CA MET A 21 -7.60 20.92 -5.74
C MET A 21 -6.65 19.71 -5.62
N PRO A 22 -5.37 19.92 -5.27
CA PRO A 22 -4.40 18.81 -5.16
C PRO A 22 -4.87 17.69 -4.23
N GLY A 23 -5.45 18.00 -3.08
CA GLY A 23 -5.98 17.00 -2.15
C GLY A 23 -7.09 16.13 -2.76
N HIS A 24 -7.97 16.72 -3.59
CA HIS A 24 -8.99 15.97 -4.32
C HIS A 24 -8.37 15.06 -5.39
N GLN A 25 -7.36 15.55 -6.11
CA GLN A 25 -6.64 14.77 -7.12
C GLN A 25 -5.92 13.57 -6.48
N VAL A 26 -5.22 13.78 -5.36
CA VAL A 26 -4.57 12.71 -4.59
C VAL A 26 -5.57 11.65 -4.15
N ARG A 27 -6.73 12.06 -3.61
CA ARG A 27 -7.80 11.13 -3.22
C ARG A 27 -8.29 10.30 -4.41
N ARG A 28 -8.48 10.91 -5.57
CA ARG A 28 -8.90 10.20 -6.79
C ARG A 28 -7.83 9.23 -7.29
N LEU A 29 -6.55 9.65 -7.29
CA LEU A 29 -5.44 8.76 -7.63
C LEU A 29 -5.37 7.57 -6.69
N GLN A 30 -5.58 7.77 -5.39
CA GLN A 30 -5.66 6.67 -4.42
C GLN A 30 -6.79 5.69 -4.77
N GLN A 31 -7.97 6.17 -5.14
CA GLN A 31 -9.07 5.29 -5.54
C GLN A 31 -8.71 4.44 -6.76
N VAL A 32 -8.05 5.04 -7.77
CA VAL A 32 -7.57 4.31 -8.95
C VAL A 32 -6.52 3.25 -8.55
N ALA A 33 -5.54 3.62 -7.74
CA ALA A 33 -4.50 2.70 -7.29
C ALA A 33 -5.08 1.51 -6.51
N VAL A 34 -6.04 1.76 -5.61
CA VAL A 34 -6.74 0.70 -4.85
C VAL A 34 -7.55 -0.21 -5.76
N ALA A 35 -8.25 0.34 -6.75
CA ALA A 35 -9.03 -0.46 -7.69
C ALA A 35 -8.14 -1.37 -8.57
N LEU A 36 -7.03 -0.85 -9.09
CA LEU A 36 -6.05 -1.63 -9.85
C LEU A 36 -5.44 -2.74 -9.00
N PHE A 37 -5.12 -2.44 -7.75
CA PHE A 37 -4.60 -3.42 -6.81
C PHE A 37 -5.63 -4.53 -6.53
N ALA A 38 -6.87 -4.16 -6.23
CA ALA A 38 -7.94 -5.11 -5.94
C ALA A 38 -8.21 -6.03 -7.15
N GLU A 39 -8.22 -5.49 -8.37
CA GLU A 39 -8.38 -6.27 -9.60
C GLU A 39 -7.25 -7.30 -9.76
N ALA A 40 -5.99 -6.88 -9.62
CA ALA A 40 -4.84 -7.73 -9.85
C ALA A 40 -4.63 -8.79 -8.76
N LEU A 41 -4.95 -8.47 -7.51
CA LEU A 41 -4.70 -9.31 -6.34
C LEU A 41 -5.96 -10.04 -5.83
N HIS A 42 -7.10 -9.91 -6.51
CA HIS A 42 -8.35 -10.59 -6.15
C HIS A 42 -8.18 -12.09 -5.85
N PRO A 43 -7.44 -12.89 -6.66
CA PRO A 43 -7.27 -14.31 -6.38
C PRO A 43 -6.53 -14.63 -5.08
N TRP A 44 -5.77 -13.69 -4.56
CA TRP A 44 -4.96 -13.84 -3.34
C TRP A 44 -5.66 -13.34 -2.09
N ASP A 45 -6.80 -12.66 -2.23
CA ASP A 45 -7.51 -12.02 -1.12
C ASP A 45 -6.57 -11.18 -0.24
N VAL A 46 -5.81 -10.29 -0.89
CA VAL A 46 -4.82 -9.41 -0.25
C VAL A 46 -5.19 -7.96 -0.49
N THR A 47 -5.19 -7.17 0.59
CA THR A 47 -5.39 -5.72 0.51
C THR A 47 -4.05 -4.97 0.40
N PRO A 48 -4.03 -3.71 -0.08
CA PRO A 48 -2.81 -2.91 -0.13
C PRO A 48 -2.07 -2.82 1.21
N VAL A 49 -2.79 -2.68 2.31
CA VAL A 49 -2.19 -2.61 3.65
C VAL A 49 -1.62 -3.96 4.10
N GLN A 50 -2.25 -5.07 3.76
CA GLN A 50 -1.71 -6.41 4.04
C GLN A 50 -0.40 -6.64 3.27
N TYR A 51 -0.37 -6.27 1.99
CA TYR A 51 0.87 -6.32 1.23
C TYR A 51 1.97 -5.43 1.82
N ALA A 52 1.64 -4.19 2.22
CA ALA A 52 2.61 -3.29 2.85
C ALA A 52 3.21 -3.88 4.13
N VAL A 53 2.40 -4.55 4.96
CA VAL A 53 2.88 -5.27 6.15
C VAL A 53 3.85 -6.37 5.77
N LEU A 54 3.49 -7.24 4.82
CA LEU A 54 4.35 -8.35 4.38
C LEU A 54 5.65 -7.85 3.76
N ALA A 55 5.60 -6.87 2.87
CA ALA A 55 6.75 -6.29 2.20
C ALA A 55 7.70 -5.59 3.18
N THR A 56 7.18 -4.92 4.19
CA THR A 56 8.02 -4.30 5.24
C THR A 56 8.75 -5.37 6.06
N LEU A 57 8.08 -6.47 6.39
CA LEU A 57 8.67 -7.57 7.16
C LEU A 57 9.71 -8.38 6.38
N GLU A 58 9.73 -8.30 5.06
CA GLU A 58 10.77 -8.93 4.25
C GLU A 58 12.17 -8.36 4.56
N TRP A 59 12.23 -7.06 4.86
CA TRP A 59 13.47 -6.35 5.16
C TRP A 59 13.85 -6.37 6.64
N HIS A 60 13.01 -6.97 7.48
CA HIS A 60 13.19 -7.03 8.92
C HIS A 60 13.03 -8.47 9.42
N ALA A 61 14.10 -9.07 9.94
CA ALA A 61 14.05 -10.43 10.49
C ALA A 61 12.97 -10.56 11.58
N THR A 62 12.79 -9.51 12.38
CA THR A 62 11.78 -9.37 13.41
C THR A 62 11.56 -7.88 13.71
N ILE A 63 10.32 -7.46 13.88
CA ILE A 63 9.97 -6.07 14.14
C ILE A 63 8.79 -5.98 15.12
N SER A 64 8.77 -4.97 15.98
CA SER A 64 7.63 -4.74 16.86
C SER A 64 6.42 -4.20 16.07
N GLN A 65 5.22 -4.53 16.53
CA GLN A 65 3.98 -4.00 15.94
C GLN A 65 3.96 -2.46 15.95
N THR A 66 4.52 -1.84 16.98
CA THR A 66 4.60 -0.37 17.09
C THR A 66 5.51 0.22 16.01
N THR A 67 6.69 -0.37 15.82
CA THR A 67 7.63 0.07 14.77
C THR A 67 7.06 -0.16 13.38
N LEU A 68 6.41 -1.31 13.14
CA LEU A 68 5.74 -1.59 11.88
C LEU A 68 4.68 -0.53 11.55
N SER A 69 3.80 -0.19 12.52
CA SER A 69 2.76 0.84 12.33
C SER A 69 3.35 2.19 11.91
N ALA A 70 4.46 2.58 12.53
CA ALA A 70 5.16 3.83 12.19
C ALA A 70 5.74 3.79 10.77
N LEU A 71 6.38 2.67 10.37
CA LEU A 71 7.02 2.54 9.06
C LEU A 71 6.02 2.59 7.90
N ILE A 72 4.84 1.99 8.07
CA ILE A 72 3.82 1.95 7.01
C ILE A 72 2.78 3.06 7.13
N ALA A 73 2.96 4.00 8.08
CA ALA A 73 2.09 5.15 8.30
C ALA A 73 0.61 4.80 8.51
N TYR A 74 0.33 3.73 9.29
CA TYR A 74 -1.01 3.34 9.69
C TYR A 74 -1.20 3.44 11.21
N ASP A 75 -2.42 3.74 11.63
CA ASP A 75 -2.79 3.75 13.05
C ASP A 75 -2.75 2.34 13.67
N ARG A 76 -2.49 2.28 14.97
CA ARG A 76 -2.33 1.01 15.69
C ARG A 76 -3.58 0.14 15.70
N ALA A 77 -4.77 0.73 15.71
CA ALA A 77 -6.02 -0.02 15.74
C ALA A 77 -6.26 -0.73 14.41
N THR A 78 -6.09 -0.02 13.30
CA THR A 78 -6.18 -0.59 11.94
C THR A 78 -5.17 -1.70 11.74
N ILE A 79 -3.91 -1.49 12.13
CA ILE A 79 -2.83 -2.48 11.96
C ILE A 79 -3.07 -3.73 12.80
N GLY A 80 -3.62 -3.62 14.00
CA GLY A 80 -3.93 -4.78 14.84
C GLY A 80 -4.81 -5.80 14.10
N GLY A 81 -5.92 -5.35 13.55
CA GLY A 81 -6.82 -6.21 12.78
C GLY A 81 -6.23 -6.75 11.47
N VAL A 82 -5.31 -6.01 10.84
CA VAL A 82 -4.58 -6.49 9.65
C VAL A 82 -3.64 -7.63 10.03
N ILE A 83 -2.85 -7.44 11.09
CA ILE A 83 -1.92 -8.46 11.60
C ILE A 83 -2.66 -9.73 12.01
N ASP A 84 -3.78 -9.61 12.74
CA ASP A 84 -4.57 -10.77 13.17
C ASP A 84 -5.04 -11.61 11.96
N ARG A 85 -5.47 -10.96 10.89
CA ARG A 85 -5.85 -11.66 9.64
C ARG A 85 -4.67 -12.35 8.96
N LEU A 86 -3.50 -11.72 8.92
CA LEU A 86 -2.30 -12.31 8.33
C LEU A 86 -1.75 -13.47 9.17
N VAL A 87 -1.88 -13.41 10.50
CA VAL A 87 -1.57 -14.52 11.40
C VAL A 87 -2.55 -15.67 11.18
N ALA A 88 -3.86 -15.38 11.06
CA ALA A 88 -4.87 -16.40 10.77
C ALA A 88 -4.65 -17.07 9.42
N LYS A 89 -4.15 -16.35 8.41
CA LYS A 89 -3.73 -16.92 7.11
C LYS A 89 -2.42 -17.74 7.21
N GLY A 90 -1.75 -17.75 8.36
CA GLY A 90 -0.47 -18.43 8.55
C GLY A 90 0.71 -17.77 7.84
N TRP A 91 0.59 -16.50 7.42
CA TRP A 91 1.64 -15.77 6.71
C TRP A 91 2.56 -15.00 7.65
N LEU A 92 2.07 -14.67 8.85
CA LEU A 92 2.83 -14.07 9.93
C LEU A 92 2.81 -14.94 11.18
N SER A 93 3.88 -14.86 11.95
CA SER A 93 3.93 -15.28 13.34
C SER A 93 4.03 -14.06 14.25
N ARG A 94 3.44 -14.17 15.43
CA ARG A 94 3.46 -13.13 16.47
C ARG A 94 3.88 -13.77 17.79
N THR A 95 4.97 -13.27 18.35
CA THR A 95 5.53 -13.75 19.63
C THR A 95 5.64 -12.58 20.60
N LEU A 96 5.80 -12.88 21.88
CA LEU A 96 6.18 -11.88 22.88
C LEU A 96 7.68 -11.63 22.76
N ASP A 97 8.08 -10.37 22.96
CA ASP A 97 9.50 -10.05 23.12
C ASP A 97 10.03 -10.70 24.40
N PRO A 98 11.17 -11.41 24.36
CA PRO A 98 11.76 -12.04 25.54
C PRO A 98 12.20 -11.03 26.60
N ASP A 99 12.62 -9.84 26.19
CA ASP A 99 13.15 -8.79 27.05
C ASP A 99 12.06 -7.83 27.56
N ASP A 100 11.02 -7.59 26.74
CA ASP A 100 9.84 -6.78 27.12
C ASP A 100 8.53 -7.44 26.68
N ARG A 101 7.90 -8.15 27.60
CA ARG A 101 6.62 -8.86 27.37
C ARG A 101 5.45 -7.94 26.96
N ARG A 102 5.61 -6.63 27.02
CA ARG A 102 4.62 -5.67 26.50
C ARG A 102 4.68 -5.53 24.99
N LEU A 103 5.82 -5.86 24.40
CA LEU A 103 6.05 -5.81 22.97
C LEU A 103 5.65 -7.13 22.30
N ARG A 104 5.03 -6.99 21.15
CA ARG A 104 4.72 -8.12 20.27
C ARG A 104 5.61 -8.03 19.04
N LEU A 105 6.38 -9.07 18.83
CA LEU A 105 7.29 -9.20 17.69
C LEU A 105 6.61 -9.95 16.56
N LEU A 106 6.79 -9.46 15.36
CA LEU A 106 6.23 -9.98 14.13
C LEU A 106 7.34 -10.50 13.23
N LYS A 107 7.06 -11.60 12.57
CA LYS A 107 7.97 -12.24 11.61
C LYS A 107 7.18 -12.90 10.50
N LEU A 108 7.70 -12.88 9.27
CA LEU A 108 7.18 -13.71 8.18
C LEU A 108 7.36 -15.19 8.50
N THR A 109 6.34 -15.99 8.21
CA THR A 109 6.48 -17.44 8.16
C THR A 109 7.09 -17.86 6.81
N PRO A 110 7.58 -19.12 6.68
CA PRO A 110 7.97 -19.64 5.36
C PRO A 110 6.85 -19.51 4.31
N THR A 111 5.62 -19.80 4.69
CA THR A 111 4.43 -19.60 3.81
C THR A 111 4.26 -18.14 3.44
N GLY A 112 4.41 -17.20 4.39
CA GLY A 112 4.33 -15.77 4.13
C GLY A 112 5.40 -15.28 3.15
N ILE A 113 6.62 -15.79 3.25
CA ILE A 113 7.73 -15.51 2.32
C ILE A 113 7.37 -15.99 0.92
N ASP A 114 6.86 -17.22 0.79
CA ASP A 114 6.52 -17.78 -0.52
C ASP A 114 5.35 -17.05 -1.17
N VAL A 115 4.32 -16.69 -0.39
CA VAL A 115 3.22 -15.85 -0.88
C VAL A 115 3.76 -14.50 -1.36
N LEU A 116 4.61 -13.84 -0.60
CA LEU A 116 5.15 -12.53 -0.95
C LEU A 116 5.94 -12.56 -2.27
N LYS A 117 6.71 -13.62 -2.53
CA LYS A 117 7.39 -13.82 -3.83
C LYS A 117 6.43 -13.82 -5.02
N HIS A 118 5.23 -14.40 -4.85
CA HIS A 118 4.21 -14.40 -5.90
C HIS A 118 3.51 -13.04 -6.03
N LEU A 119 3.35 -12.32 -4.92
CA LEU A 119 2.69 -11.01 -4.91
C LEU A 119 3.55 -9.90 -5.55
N HIS A 120 4.87 -9.95 -5.37
CA HIS A 120 5.78 -8.91 -5.88
C HIS A 120 5.61 -8.59 -7.37
N PRO A 121 5.65 -9.56 -8.30
CA PRO A 121 5.50 -9.26 -9.73
C PRO A 121 4.12 -8.72 -10.06
N LEU A 122 3.07 -9.16 -9.35
CA LEU A 122 1.71 -8.65 -9.53
C LEU A 122 1.59 -7.20 -9.09
N VAL A 123 2.15 -6.86 -7.93
CA VAL A 123 2.16 -5.49 -7.42
C VAL A 123 3.02 -4.59 -8.30
N GLN A 124 4.15 -5.08 -8.81
CA GLN A 124 4.97 -4.34 -9.77
C GLN A 124 4.17 -4.00 -11.04
N ALA A 125 3.45 -4.95 -11.59
CA ALA A 125 2.58 -4.73 -12.75
C ALA A 125 1.46 -3.71 -12.46
N VAL A 126 0.92 -3.70 -11.23
CA VAL A 126 -0.06 -2.68 -10.80
C VAL A 126 0.57 -1.28 -10.82
N GLN A 127 1.80 -1.12 -10.30
CA GLN A 127 2.49 0.18 -10.32
C GLN A 127 2.75 0.66 -11.75
N GLU A 128 3.14 -0.25 -12.63
CA GLU A 128 3.34 0.06 -14.05
C GLU A 128 2.04 0.48 -14.74
N ARG A 129 0.94 -0.24 -14.49
CA ARG A 129 -0.39 0.14 -15.01
C ARG A 129 -0.87 1.49 -14.48
N PHE A 130 -0.64 1.77 -13.21
CA PHE A 130 -1.01 3.04 -12.59
C PHE A 130 -0.28 4.21 -13.24
N LEU A 131 0.99 4.03 -13.62
CA LEU A 131 1.82 5.05 -14.24
C LEU A 131 1.89 4.93 -15.78
N ALA A 132 1.18 3.98 -16.39
CA ALA A 132 1.28 3.67 -17.82
C ALA A 132 1.13 4.85 -18.78
N PRO A 133 0.22 5.83 -18.51
CA PRO A 133 0.08 6.98 -19.42
C PRO A 133 1.27 7.94 -19.41
N ARG A 134 2.33 7.67 -18.62
CA ARG A 134 3.44 8.61 -18.39
C ARG A 134 4.75 8.11 -18.97
N ALA A 135 5.55 9.03 -19.54
CA ALA A 135 6.91 8.77 -19.94
C ALA A 135 7.81 8.53 -18.70
N ALA A 136 8.98 7.93 -18.90
CA ALA A 136 9.87 7.54 -17.80
C ALA A 136 10.36 8.72 -16.95
N ASP A 137 10.57 9.88 -17.54
CA ASP A 137 10.95 11.10 -16.85
C ASP A 137 9.79 11.70 -16.04
N GLU A 138 8.55 11.65 -16.56
CA GLU A 138 7.34 12.07 -15.85
C GLU A 138 7.09 11.18 -14.64
N ARG A 139 7.29 9.85 -14.75
CA ARG A 139 7.16 8.90 -13.64
C ARG A 139 8.14 9.25 -12.51
N ARG A 140 9.43 9.43 -12.85
CA ARG A 140 10.44 9.83 -11.85
C ARG A 140 10.13 11.16 -11.20
N ARG A 141 9.61 12.12 -11.96
CA ARG A 141 9.21 13.44 -11.43
C ARG A 141 8.02 13.33 -10.48
N PHE A 142 7.03 12.52 -10.83
CA PHE A 142 5.87 12.26 -9.98
C PHE A 142 6.29 11.64 -8.64
N GLU A 143 7.11 10.58 -8.67
CA GLU A 143 7.65 9.93 -7.47
C GLU A 143 8.43 10.90 -6.59
N ALA A 144 9.31 11.71 -7.19
CA ALA A 144 10.11 12.70 -6.47
C ALA A 144 9.23 13.77 -5.79
N LEU A 145 8.16 14.23 -6.46
CA LEU A 145 7.22 15.19 -5.89
C LEU A 145 6.42 14.60 -4.75
N CYS A 146 5.93 13.36 -4.88
CA CYS A 146 5.25 12.64 -3.82
C CYS A 146 6.15 12.49 -2.58
N LEU A 147 7.39 12.04 -2.77
CA LEU A 147 8.35 11.90 -1.66
C LEU A 147 8.68 13.24 -1.00
N LYS A 148 8.80 14.31 -1.77
CA LYS A 148 9.05 15.65 -1.23
C LYS A 148 7.89 16.13 -0.34
N LEU A 149 6.65 15.92 -0.78
CA LEU A 149 5.46 16.29 -0.01
C LEU A 149 5.35 15.45 1.26
N LEU A 150 5.54 14.12 1.16
CA LEU A 150 5.49 13.22 2.32
C LEU A 150 6.54 13.59 3.37
N ARG A 151 7.78 13.87 2.96
CA ARG A 151 8.84 14.30 3.90
C ARG A 151 8.53 15.61 4.58
N HIS A 152 7.90 16.55 3.89
CA HIS A 152 7.52 17.86 4.46
C HIS A 152 6.45 17.72 5.56
N HIS A 153 5.53 16.77 5.42
CA HIS A 153 4.41 16.57 6.35
C HIS A 153 4.66 15.50 7.42
N ALA A 154 5.78 14.77 7.34
CA ALA A 154 6.15 13.74 8.32
C ALA A 154 6.97 14.28 9.52
N GLY A 155 7.30 15.60 9.51
CA GLY A 155 8.09 16.28 10.53
C GLY A 155 7.26 16.90 11.66
#